data_46777ca495f682287117d0a99ce59e84
#
_entry.id   46777ca495f682287117d0a99ce59e84
#
_cell.length_a   1.000
_cell.length_b   1.000
_cell.length_c   1.000
_cell.angle_alpha   90.00
_cell.angle_beta   90.00
_cell.angle_gamma   90.00
#
_symmetry.space_group_name_H-M   'P 1'
#
loop_
_entity.id
_entity.type
_entity.pdbx_description
1 polymer ?
#
loop_
_entity_poly.entity_id
_entity_poly.type
_entity_poly.pdbx_seq_one_letter_code
_entity_poly.pdbx_strand_id
1 'polypeptide(L)'
;LTAEALLVLGGLLGREGTVGLGWAGGAGARMLAQAAGSGAAAAGGRVLSHDAPCPSAAAWLAESWGLPVSLFVQQEGERARLYFFDRRGMPLGRARERWLEGALLRSELRRMPAGRVGQWESVTGVRPAYAADAAKRSQVTQAPLRRLEVAVPGREPADGALAEALERLGCTVRREASPGVPAFRTGRGGFRLLAEDEEGEPLPPEQLLTIVALIEYEDGAGRVAVPDAAPAAIDTLAAGYHGGALRLGRDGPEAEARYGELPWLRDALFAACRICAHLGMTGERLHGLAGKIPRFVLRRREVSLRSGQGEVLSVLLRTLPGAQPAGGGLRLRQGEGWVTLVPLAHSAVLRIVGEARSAELAEELCAFCARRAEEADRGLPEK
;
A
#
# COMPACT_ATOMS: atom_id res chain seq x y z
N LEU A 1 -0.60 12.38 -18.81
CA LEU A 1 -2.02 12.72 -18.72
C LEU A 1 -2.18 14.24 -18.84
N THR A 2 -3.10 14.69 -19.68
CA THR A 2 -3.46 16.11 -19.89
C THR A 2 -4.62 16.50 -18.97
N ALA A 3 -4.87 17.81 -18.81
CA ALA A 3 -6.04 18.30 -18.08
C ALA A 3 -7.37 17.85 -18.71
N GLU A 4 -7.43 17.74 -20.06
CA GLU A 4 -8.59 17.22 -20.77
C GLU A 4 -8.87 15.76 -20.43
N ALA A 5 -7.83 14.91 -20.38
CA ALA A 5 -7.96 13.53 -19.97
C ALA A 5 -8.50 13.40 -18.53
N LEU A 6 -8.03 14.27 -17.61
CA LEU A 6 -8.54 14.33 -16.24
C LEU A 6 -9.98 14.83 -16.16
N LEU A 7 -10.38 15.77 -17.03
CA LEU A 7 -11.77 16.21 -17.14
C LEU A 7 -12.69 15.03 -17.54
N VAL A 8 -12.31 14.26 -18.56
CA VAL A 8 -13.06 13.07 -18.99
C VAL A 8 -13.12 12.04 -17.89
N LEU A 9 -11.98 11.75 -17.27
CA LEU A 9 -11.86 10.79 -16.14
C LEU A 9 -12.76 11.20 -14.99
N GLY A 10 -12.70 12.46 -14.57
CA GLY A 10 -13.58 13.01 -13.55
C GLY A 10 -15.06 12.84 -13.89
N GLY A 11 -15.43 13.11 -15.16
CA GLY A 11 -16.80 12.90 -15.65
C GLY A 11 -17.26 11.44 -15.55
N LEU A 12 -16.37 10.47 -15.76
CA LEU A 12 -16.66 9.05 -15.55
C LEU A 12 -16.88 8.72 -14.06
N LEU A 13 -16.01 9.24 -13.17
CA LEU A 13 -16.12 9.04 -11.74
C LEU A 13 -17.38 9.70 -11.15
N GLY A 14 -17.72 10.89 -11.63
CA GLY A 14 -18.90 11.64 -11.16
C GLY A 14 -20.25 10.96 -11.43
N ARG A 15 -20.31 9.99 -12.35
CA ARG A 15 -21.52 9.17 -12.58
C ARG A 15 -21.86 8.27 -11.37
N GLU A 16 -20.90 8.02 -10.50
CA GLU A 16 -21.06 7.15 -9.34
C GLU A 16 -21.54 7.88 -8.08
N GLY A 17 -21.68 9.20 -8.18
CA GLY A 17 -22.16 10.05 -7.08
C GLY A 17 -21.07 10.96 -6.51
N THR A 18 -20.74 10.80 -5.23
CA THR A 18 -19.73 11.64 -4.58
C THR A 18 -18.31 11.17 -4.92
N VAL A 19 -17.48 12.11 -5.37
CA VAL A 19 -16.05 11.89 -5.67
C VAL A 19 -15.19 12.61 -4.63
N GLY A 20 -14.41 11.88 -3.86
CA GLY A 20 -13.34 12.45 -3.03
C GLY A 20 -12.21 12.95 -3.93
N LEU A 21 -11.66 14.14 -3.65
CA LEU A 21 -10.62 14.74 -4.47
C LEU A 21 -9.55 15.40 -3.61
N GLY A 22 -8.33 14.87 -3.68
CA GLY A 22 -7.16 15.42 -3.00
C GLY A 22 -5.97 15.58 -3.93
N TRP A 23 -5.01 16.37 -3.50
CA TRP A 23 -3.74 16.53 -4.21
C TRP A 23 -2.60 16.90 -3.25
N ALA A 24 -1.38 16.55 -3.64
CA ALA A 24 -0.16 16.99 -3.00
C ALA A 24 0.92 17.33 -4.03
N GLY A 25 1.78 18.29 -3.67
CA GLY A 25 2.86 18.78 -4.53
C GLY A 25 2.52 20.14 -5.14
N GLY A 26 3.06 20.42 -6.32
CA GLY A 26 3.00 21.73 -6.94
C GLY A 26 1.67 22.09 -7.62
N ALA A 27 1.69 23.23 -8.33
CA ALA A 27 0.53 23.76 -9.07
C ALA A 27 -0.03 22.77 -10.10
N GLY A 28 0.83 21.93 -10.71
CA GLY A 28 0.41 20.92 -11.69
C GLY A 28 -0.54 19.87 -11.09
N ALA A 29 -0.25 19.33 -9.90
CA ALA A 29 -1.14 18.39 -9.24
C ALA A 29 -2.50 19.01 -8.94
N ARG A 30 -2.49 20.24 -8.43
CA ARG A 30 -3.72 21.01 -8.16
C ARG A 30 -4.55 21.21 -9.42
N MET A 31 -3.91 21.65 -10.51
CA MET A 31 -4.60 21.89 -11.80
C MET A 31 -5.24 20.59 -12.33
N LEU A 32 -4.50 19.48 -12.30
CA LEU A 32 -5.00 18.17 -12.74
C LEU A 32 -6.16 17.70 -11.87
N ALA A 33 -6.06 17.83 -10.55
CA ALA A 33 -7.13 17.49 -9.62
C ALA A 33 -8.38 18.36 -9.89
N GLN A 34 -8.21 19.67 -10.07
CA GLN A 34 -9.32 20.58 -10.39
C GLN A 34 -10.00 20.24 -11.73
N ALA A 35 -9.24 19.83 -12.74
CA ALA A 35 -9.79 19.35 -14.01
C ALA A 35 -10.67 18.11 -13.80
N ALA A 36 -10.20 17.13 -13.02
CA ALA A 36 -10.98 15.95 -12.67
C ALA A 36 -12.26 16.32 -11.89
N GLY A 37 -12.14 17.18 -10.89
CA GLY A 37 -13.29 17.65 -10.10
C GLY A 37 -14.33 18.39 -10.97
N SER A 38 -13.88 19.25 -11.89
CA SER A 38 -14.75 19.94 -12.85
C SER A 38 -15.50 18.95 -13.74
N GLY A 39 -14.81 17.90 -14.21
CA GLY A 39 -15.42 16.82 -14.97
C GLY A 39 -16.48 16.07 -14.17
N ALA A 40 -16.21 15.74 -12.92
CA ALA A 40 -17.13 15.06 -12.03
C ALA A 40 -18.38 15.90 -11.78
N ALA A 41 -18.21 17.18 -11.44
CA ALA A 41 -19.33 18.11 -11.27
C ALA A 41 -20.14 18.29 -12.55
N ALA A 42 -19.49 18.44 -13.72
CA ALA A 42 -20.16 18.55 -15.01
C ALA A 42 -21.01 17.33 -15.36
N ALA A 43 -20.65 16.14 -14.86
CA ALA A 43 -21.43 14.91 -15.00
C ALA A 43 -22.56 14.76 -13.96
N GLY A 44 -22.71 15.73 -13.04
CA GLY A 44 -23.71 15.74 -11.97
C GLY A 44 -23.25 15.12 -10.65
N GLY A 45 -21.98 14.69 -10.54
CA GLY A 45 -21.40 14.14 -9.33
C GLY A 45 -21.07 15.22 -8.30
N ARG A 46 -21.26 14.95 -7.02
CA ARG A 46 -20.78 15.82 -5.93
C ARG A 46 -19.28 15.68 -5.77
N VAL A 47 -18.56 16.77 -5.74
CA VAL A 47 -17.11 16.79 -5.51
C VAL A 47 -16.84 17.19 -4.07
N LEU A 48 -16.10 16.34 -3.35
CA LEU A 48 -15.63 16.59 -2.01
C LEU A 48 -14.10 16.77 -2.07
N SER A 49 -13.64 18.01 -2.19
CA SER A 49 -12.20 18.30 -2.14
C SER A 49 -11.71 18.32 -0.69
N HIS A 50 -10.50 17.78 -0.47
CA HIS A 50 -9.97 17.62 0.88
C HIS A 50 -8.47 17.93 0.96
N ASP A 51 -8.02 18.26 2.17
CA ASP A 51 -6.63 18.62 2.52
C ASP A 51 -5.80 17.43 3.03
N ALA A 52 -6.12 16.20 2.62
CA ALA A 52 -5.33 15.02 2.98
C ALA A 52 -3.85 15.23 2.62
N PRO A 53 -2.92 14.98 3.57
CA PRO A 53 -1.50 15.27 3.34
C PRO A 53 -0.82 14.28 2.38
N CYS A 54 -1.41 13.10 2.16
CA CYS A 54 -0.83 12.03 1.36
C CYS A 54 -1.91 11.07 0.86
N PRO A 55 -1.59 10.19 -0.11
CA PRO A 55 -2.53 9.19 -0.63
C PRO A 55 -3.14 8.27 0.43
N SER A 56 -2.37 7.81 1.43
CA SER A 56 -2.91 6.94 2.48
C SER A 56 -3.98 7.65 3.32
N ALA A 57 -3.79 8.94 3.62
CA ALA A 57 -4.81 9.74 4.30
C ALA A 57 -6.08 9.93 3.46
N ALA A 58 -5.95 10.03 2.12
CA ALA A 58 -7.08 10.06 1.21
C ALA A 58 -7.80 8.70 1.14
N ALA A 59 -7.08 7.59 1.21
CA ALA A 59 -7.62 6.24 1.31
C ALA A 59 -8.41 6.07 2.63
N TRP A 60 -7.83 6.50 3.75
CA TRP A 60 -8.49 6.51 5.05
C TRP A 60 -9.78 7.36 5.03
N LEU A 61 -9.75 8.54 4.41
CA LEU A 61 -10.94 9.40 4.30
C LEU A 61 -12.03 8.72 3.47
N ALA A 62 -11.67 8.08 2.34
CA ALA A 62 -12.61 7.34 1.51
C ALA A 62 -13.31 6.22 2.29
N GLU A 63 -12.57 5.46 3.10
CA GLU A 63 -13.12 4.44 4.00
C GLU A 63 -14.02 5.07 5.07
N SER A 64 -13.51 6.06 5.80
CA SER A 64 -14.22 6.67 6.95
C SER A 64 -15.54 7.33 6.57
N TRP A 65 -15.62 7.88 5.36
CA TRP A 65 -16.79 8.60 4.85
C TRP A 65 -17.59 7.76 3.85
N GLY A 66 -17.15 6.53 3.54
CA GLY A 66 -17.82 5.62 2.61
C GLY A 66 -17.93 6.20 1.20
N LEU A 67 -16.94 6.97 0.74
CA LEU A 67 -16.97 7.61 -0.58
C LEU A 67 -16.94 6.55 -1.68
N PRO A 68 -17.85 6.56 -2.64
CA PRO A 68 -17.90 5.58 -3.73
C PRO A 68 -16.57 5.47 -4.47
N VAL A 69 -15.91 6.60 -4.67
CA VAL A 69 -14.59 6.71 -5.28
C VAL A 69 -13.84 7.95 -4.75
N SER A 70 -12.54 7.83 -4.59
CA SER A 70 -11.65 8.95 -4.26
C SER A 70 -10.48 8.96 -5.23
N LEU A 71 -10.11 10.14 -5.71
CA LEU A 71 -8.93 10.40 -6.53
C LEU A 71 -7.96 11.29 -5.75
N PHE A 72 -6.70 10.87 -5.68
CA PHE A 72 -5.62 11.69 -5.16
C PHE A 72 -4.55 11.88 -6.22
N VAL A 73 -4.17 13.12 -6.48
CA VAL A 73 -3.15 13.50 -7.47
C VAL A 73 -1.88 13.93 -6.74
N GLN A 74 -0.81 13.19 -6.91
CA GLN A 74 0.49 13.51 -6.32
C GLN A 74 1.50 13.88 -7.41
N GLN A 75 2.13 15.03 -7.28
CA GLN A 75 3.24 15.42 -8.13
C GLN A 75 4.54 14.83 -7.62
N GLU A 76 5.29 14.16 -8.51
CA GLU A 76 6.61 13.58 -8.26
C GLU A 76 7.58 14.10 -9.34
N GLY A 77 8.27 15.19 -9.05
CA GLY A 77 9.11 15.89 -10.04
C GLY A 77 8.27 16.41 -11.22
N GLU A 78 8.59 15.99 -12.43
CA GLU A 78 7.85 16.36 -13.65
C GLU A 78 6.63 15.48 -13.93
N ARG A 79 6.40 14.45 -13.13
CA ARG A 79 5.29 13.49 -13.33
C ARG A 79 4.21 13.68 -12.28
N ALA A 80 2.97 13.38 -12.66
CA ALA A 80 1.86 13.25 -11.75
C ALA A 80 1.47 11.78 -11.63
N ARG A 81 1.27 11.33 -10.40
CA ARG A 81 0.75 10.00 -10.09
C ARG A 81 -0.67 10.12 -9.61
N LEU A 82 -1.54 9.27 -10.12
CA LEU A 82 -2.93 9.18 -9.73
C LEU A 82 -3.12 7.97 -8.80
N TYR A 83 -3.82 8.19 -7.71
CA TYR A 83 -4.24 7.14 -6.79
C TYR A 83 -5.76 7.13 -6.75
N PHE A 84 -6.33 5.96 -6.93
CA PHE A 84 -7.78 5.77 -6.89
C PHE A 84 -8.12 4.82 -5.76
N PHE A 85 -9.13 5.20 -4.97
CA PHE A 85 -9.59 4.39 -3.85
C PHE A 85 -11.10 4.16 -3.96
N ASP A 86 -11.51 2.97 -3.57
CA ASP A 86 -12.92 2.60 -3.42
C ASP A 86 -13.45 3.03 -2.04
N ARG A 87 -14.71 2.73 -1.78
CA ARG A 87 -15.40 3.01 -0.51
C ARG A 87 -14.79 2.36 0.74
N ARG A 88 -13.87 1.42 0.58
CA ARG A 88 -13.12 0.78 1.68
C ARG A 88 -11.69 1.33 1.80
N GLY A 89 -11.36 2.40 1.06
CA GLY A 89 -10.01 2.92 1.01
C GLY A 89 -9.02 1.99 0.30
N MET A 90 -9.52 0.99 -0.44
CA MET A 90 -8.67 0.07 -1.19
C MET A 90 -8.42 0.62 -2.60
N PRO A 91 -7.24 0.32 -3.20
CA PRO A 91 -7.01 0.64 -4.60
C PRO A 91 -8.10 0.01 -5.48
N LEU A 92 -8.48 0.70 -6.56
CA LEU A 92 -9.44 0.16 -7.52
C LEU A 92 -8.93 -1.18 -8.08
N GLY A 93 -9.85 -2.15 -8.19
CA GLY A 93 -9.52 -3.44 -8.78
C GLY A 93 -9.21 -3.32 -10.29
N ARG A 94 -8.35 -4.20 -10.81
CA ARG A 94 -7.89 -4.21 -12.22
C ARG A 94 -9.01 -4.18 -13.26
N ALA A 95 -10.15 -4.80 -12.97
CA ALA A 95 -11.30 -4.77 -13.88
C ALA A 95 -11.83 -3.36 -14.06
N ARG A 96 -11.91 -2.61 -12.96
CA ARG A 96 -12.39 -1.22 -12.96
C ARG A 96 -11.36 -0.26 -13.56
N GLU A 97 -10.07 -0.47 -13.30
CA GLU A 97 -9.00 0.29 -13.96
C GLU A 97 -9.07 0.16 -15.47
N ARG A 98 -9.14 -1.07 -15.99
CA ARG A 98 -9.28 -1.32 -17.45
C ARG A 98 -10.55 -0.71 -18.03
N TRP A 99 -11.66 -0.72 -17.28
CA TRP A 99 -12.90 -0.06 -17.72
C TRP A 99 -12.70 1.44 -17.84
N LEU A 100 -12.06 2.09 -16.84
CA LEU A 100 -11.74 3.52 -16.87
C LEU A 100 -10.81 3.87 -18.03
N GLU A 101 -9.78 3.10 -18.27
CA GLU A 101 -8.84 3.28 -19.40
C GLU A 101 -9.57 3.18 -20.74
N GLY A 102 -10.41 2.16 -20.94
CA GLY A 102 -11.20 2.00 -22.15
C GLY A 102 -12.21 3.13 -22.36
N ALA A 103 -12.86 3.60 -21.31
CA ALA A 103 -13.82 4.72 -21.38
C ALA A 103 -13.09 6.05 -21.64
N LEU A 104 -11.90 6.24 -21.07
CA LEU A 104 -11.05 7.41 -21.32
C LEU A 104 -10.64 7.50 -22.81
N LEU A 105 -10.23 6.37 -23.39
CA LEU A 105 -9.88 6.29 -24.83
C LEU A 105 -11.05 6.66 -25.75
N ARG A 106 -12.29 6.34 -25.37
CA ARG A 106 -13.51 6.72 -26.11
C ARG A 106 -13.94 8.16 -25.87
N SER A 107 -13.28 8.88 -24.96
CA SER A 107 -13.59 10.28 -24.59
C SER A 107 -15.07 10.52 -24.25
N GLU A 108 -15.71 9.57 -23.58
CA GLU A 108 -17.13 9.61 -23.22
C GLU A 108 -17.38 10.64 -22.09
N LEU A 109 -17.68 11.87 -22.46
CA LEU A 109 -18.02 12.92 -21.50
C LEU A 109 -19.54 13.13 -21.45
N ARG A 110 -20.18 12.77 -20.35
CA ARG A 110 -21.55 13.15 -20.04
C ARG A 110 -21.56 14.56 -19.45
N ARG A 111 -22.38 15.44 -19.99
CA ARG A 111 -22.59 16.80 -19.49
C ARG A 111 -24.01 16.97 -19.02
N MET A 112 -24.20 17.50 -17.83
CA MET A 112 -25.50 17.88 -17.32
C MET A 112 -25.82 19.33 -17.70
N PRO A 113 -27.14 19.68 -17.89
CA PRO A 113 -27.54 21.06 -17.97
C PRO A 113 -27.09 21.86 -16.74
N ALA A 114 -26.86 23.17 -16.89
CA ALA A 114 -26.32 24.04 -15.86
C ALA A 114 -27.06 23.94 -14.50
N GLY A 115 -28.37 23.76 -14.50
CA GLY A 115 -29.15 23.57 -13.28
C GLY A 115 -29.03 22.18 -12.61
N ARG A 116 -28.27 21.25 -13.20
CA ARG A 116 -28.04 19.89 -12.67
C ARG A 116 -26.56 19.55 -12.52
N VAL A 117 -25.70 20.55 -12.60
CA VAL A 117 -24.27 20.39 -12.29
C VAL A 117 -24.11 20.02 -10.81
N GLY A 118 -23.20 19.09 -10.51
CA GLY A 118 -22.93 18.64 -9.16
C GLY A 118 -22.34 19.75 -8.29
N GLN A 119 -22.48 19.60 -6.99
CA GLN A 119 -21.96 20.54 -6.00
C GLN A 119 -20.48 20.28 -5.73
N TRP A 120 -19.75 21.33 -5.36
CA TRP A 120 -18.36 21.27 -4.94
C TRP A 120 -18.24 21.76 -3.51
N GLU A 121 -17.76 20.89 -2.62
CA GLU A 121 -17.54 21.19 -1.21
C GLU A 121 -16.08 20.95 -0.86
N SER A 122 -15.59 21.66 0.17
CA SER A 122 -14.22 21.51 0.66
C SER A 122 -14.22 21.05 2.12
N VAL A 123 -13.40 20.06 2.40
CA VAL A 123 -13.18 19.49 3.74
C VAL A 123 -11.75 19.79 4.16
N THR A 124 -11.60 20.32 5.36
CA THR A 124 -10.32 20.62 5.99
C THR A 124 -10.16 19.86 7.29
N GLY A 125 -8.93 19.74 7.78
CA GLY A 125 -8.64 19.05 9.02
C GLY A 125 -8.51 17.52 8.87
N VAL A 126 -8.28 17.01 7.65
CA VAL A 126 -8.10 15.57 7.40
C VAL A 126 -6.88 15.05 8.14
N ARG A 127 -5.75 15.78 8.12
CA ARG A 127 -4.53 15.34 8.80
C ARG A 127 -4.72 15.09 10.30
N PRO A 128 -5.24 16.02 11.13
CA PRO A 128 -5.44 15.77 12.56
C PRO A 128 -6.48 14.68 12.85
N ALA A 129 -7.51 14.54 12.02
CA ALA A 129 -8.51 13.47 12.15
C ALA A 129 -7.91 12.08 11.86
N TYR A 130 -7.12 11.98 10.79
CA TYR A 130 -6.39 10.76 10.40
C TYR A 130 -5.38 10.33 11.49
N ALA A 131 -4.58 11.28 12.02
CA ALA A 131 -3.65 11.03 13.10
C ALA A 131 -4.36 10.56 14.40
N ALA A 132 -5.49 11.18 14.72
CA ALA A 132 -6.28 10.83 15.91
C ALA A 132 -6.89 9.40 15.78
N ASP A 133 -7.40 9.05 14.60
CA ASP A 133 -7.97 7.73 14.36
C ASP A 133 -6.90 6.65 14.40
N ALA A 134 -5.72 6.90 13.81
CA ALA A 134 -4.58 5.98 13.87
C ALA A 134 -4.15 5.69 15.31
N ALA A 135 -3.99 6.73 16.13
CA ALA A 135 -3.66 6.56 17.54
C ALA A 135 -4.74 5.78 18.30
N LYS A 136 -6.03 6.13 18.09
CA LYS A 136 -7.16 5.51 18.78
C LYS A 136 -7.32 4.03 18.43
N ARG A 137 -7.31 3.68 17.15
CA ARG A 137 -7.54 2.30 16.69
C ARG A 137 -6.38 1.36 17.01
N SER A 138 -5.17 1.90 17.20
CA SER A 138 -3.96 1.10 17.50
C SER A 138 -3.86 0.71 18.98
N GLN A 139 -4.63 1.33 19.87
CA GLN A 139 -4.69 0.99 21.28
C GLN A 139 -5.65 -0.17 21.49
N VAL A 140 -5.12 -1.34 21.80
CA VAL A 140 -5.92 -2.56 22.08
C VAL A 140 -6.47 -2.55 23.50
N THR A 141 -5.84 -1.84 24.43
CA THR A 141 -6.27 -1.70 25.83
C THR A 141 -6.32 -0.24 26.25
N GLN A 142 -7.16 0.07 27.23
CA GLN A 142 -7.18 1.40 27.87
C GLN A 142 -6.07 1.59 28.91
N ALA A 143 -5.14 0.66 29.03
CA ALA A 143 -4.02 0.78 29.95
C ALA A 143 -3.08 1.90 29.53
N PRO A 144 -2.57 2.72 30.47
CA PRO A 144 -1.62 3.77 30.15
C PRO A 144 -0.34 3.13 29.58
N LEU A 145 0.06 3.58 28.39
CA LEU A 145 1.31 3.15 27.77
C LEU A 145 2.50 3.68 28.58
N ARG A 146 3.55 2.90 28.70
CA ARG A 146 4.82 3.40 29.21
C ARG A 146 5.31 4.53 28.29
N ARG A 147 5.98 5.54 28.87
CA ARG A 147 6.60 6.59 28.06
C ARG A 147 7.58 5.97 27.08
N LEU A 148 7.25 6.03 25.80
CA LEU A 148 8.08 5.60 24.70
C LEU A 148 8.62 6.83 23.98
N GLU A 149 9.93 6.90 23.82
CA GLU A 149 10.57 7.92 23.01
C GLU A 149 10.84 7.36 21.62
N VAL A 150 10.47 8.11 20.58
CA VAL A 150 10.61 7.71 19.18
C VAL A 150 11.09 8.89 18.35
N ALA A 151 11.75 8.62 17.23
CA ALA A 151 12.16 9.67 16.28
C ALA A 151 11.32 9.56 14.98
N VAL A 152 10.96 10.73 14.42
CA VAL A 152 10.36 10.85 13.09
C VAL A 152 11.17 11.87 12.29
N PRO A 153 12.34 11.48 11.75
CA PRO A 153 13.26 12.37 11.06
C PRO A 153 12.83 12.74 9.64
N GLY A 154 11.78 12.11 9.11
CA GLY A 154 11.25 12.38 7.78
C GLY A 154 10.64 13.78 7.64
N ARG A 155 10.61 14.30 6.42
CA ARG A 155 10.11 15.65 6.09
C ARG A 155 8.92 15.65 5.13
N GLU A 156 8.47 14.48 4.73
CA GLU A 156 7.29 14.37 3.88
C GLU A 156 6.02 14.76 4.66
N PRO A 157 4.96 15.23 4.00
CA PRO A 157 3.71 15.56 4.67
C PRO A 157 3.11 14.39 5.47
N ALA A 158 3.34 13.15 5.01
CA ALA A 158 2.94 11.95 5.73
C ALA A 158 3.72 11.75 7.03
N ASP A 159 5.03 12.11 7.08
CA ASP A 159 5.83 12.04 8.31
C ASP A 159 5.34 13.05 9.36
N GLY A 160 4.84 14.20 8.89
CA GLY A 160 4.19 15.17 9.78
C GLY A 160 2.94 14.59 10.44
N ALA A 161 2.11 13.86 9.71
CA ALA A 161 0.94 13.17 10.24
C ALA A 161 1.34 11.99 11.16
N LEU A 162 2.40 11.26 10.80
CA LEU A 162 2.96 10.18 11.61
C LEU A 162 3.40 10.68 12.99
N ALA A 163 4.17 11.77 13.03
CA ALA A 163 4.61 12.35 14.29
C ALA A 163 3.42 12.79 15.17
N GLU A 164 2.42 13.43 14.57
CA GLU A 164 1.20 13.84 15.28
C GLU A 164 0.43 12.62 15.82
N ALA A 165 0.35 11.52 15.07
CA ALA A 165 -0.30 10.30 15.52
C ALA A 165 0.42 9.66 16.72
N LEU A 166 1.76 9.62 16.68
CA LEU A 166 2.57 9.08 17.77
C LEU A 166 2.52 9.96 19.03
N GLU A 167 2.50 11.29 18.87
CA GLU A 167 2.28 12.22 19.98
C GLU A 167 0.90 12.00 20.64
N ARG A 168 -0.14 11.81 19.83
CA ARG A 168 -1.51 11.47 20.30
C ARG A 168 -1.60 10.10 20.96
N LEU A 169 -0.78 9.15 20.55
CA LEU A 169 -0.63 7.84 21.18
C LEU A 169 0.03 7.94 22.57
N GLY A 170 0.72 9.05 22.86
CA GLY A 170 1.43 9.28 24.12
C GLY A 170 2.95 9.10 24.02
N CYS A 171 3.49 8.97 22.82
CA CYS A 171 4.95 8.92 22.62
C CYS A 171 5.57 10.32 22.75
N THR A 172 6.82 10.37 23.21
CA THR A 172 7.67 11.55 23.06
C THR A 172 8.36 11.52 21.71
N VAL A 173 8.00 12.43 20.81
CA VAL A 173 8.48 12.40 19.41
C VAL A 173 9.62 13.38 19.21
N ARG A 174 10.77 12.88 18.75
CA ARG A 174 11.90 13.68 18.25
C ARG A 174 11.81 13.87 16.75
N ARG A 175 12.29 15.00 16.24
CA ARG A 175 12.35 15.28 14.79
C ARG A 175 13.67 14.87 14.15
N GLU A 176 14.62 14.41 14.93
CA GLU A 176 15.94 13.95 14.49
C GLU A 176 16.20 12.55 15.04
N ALA A 177 16.89 11.73 14.25
CA ALA A 177 17.32 10.43 14.70
C ALA A 177 18.37 10.57 15.81
N SER A 178 18.29 9.72 16.82
CA SER A 178 19.20 9.72 17.97
C SER A 178 19.57 8.27 18.35
N PRO A 179 20.82 8.00 18.74
CA PRO A 179 21.21 6.67 19.22
C PRO A 179 20.31 6.19 20.37
N GLY A 180 19.95 4.93 20.35
CA GLY A 180 19.10 4.33 21.38
C GLY A 180 17.61 4.63 21.27
N VAL A 181 17.18 5.38 20.25
CA VAL A 181 15.78 5.74 20.00
C VAL A 181 15.34 5.19 18.64
N PRO A 182 14.28 4.37 18.59
CA PRO A 182 13.79 3.84 17.32
C PRO A 182 13.25 4.99 16.45
N ALA A 183 13.57 4.95 15.16
CA ALA A 183 13.16 5.97 14.21
C ALA A 183 12.18 5.41 13.20
N PHE A 184 11.12 6.18 12.89
CA PHE A 184 10.08 5.80 11.95
C PHE A 184 9.96 6.85 10.84
N ARG A 185 9.76 6.39 9.60
CA ARG A 185 9.52 7.24 8.44
C ARG A 185 8.44 6.61 7.55
N THR A 186 7.71 7.44 6.85
CA THR A 186 6.77 6.96 5.85
C THR A 186 7.47 6.78 4.50
N GLY A 187 7.18 5.70 3.83
CA GLY A 187 7.54 5.51 2.43
C GLY A 187 6.53 6.22 1.51
N ARG A 188 6.76 6.07 0.22
CA ARG A 188 5.96 6.72 -0.83
C ARG A 188 4.45 6.59 -0.58
N GLY A 189 3.77 7.71 -0.61
CA GLY A 189 2.33 7.82 -0.49
C GLY A 189 1.76 7.53 0.91
N GLY A 190 2.61 7.25 1.90
CA GLY A 190 2.18 6.95 3.27
C GLY A 190 1.74 5.50 3.51
N PHE A 191 1.87 4.62 2.51
CA PHE A 191 1.42 3.21 2.63
C PHE A 191 2.43 2.28 3.28
N ARG A 192 3.71 2.61 3.22
CA ARG A 192 4.79 1.76 3.72
C ARG A 192 5.50 2.45 4.86
N LEU A 193 5.70 1.70 5.94
CA LEU A 193 6.52 2.11 7.06
C LEU A 193 7.98 1.71 6.80
N LEU A 194 8.89 2.58 7.18
CA LEU A 194 10.34 2.37 7.25
C LEU A 194 10.75 2.65 8.69
N ALA A 195 11.62 1.86 9.25
CA ALA A 195 12.14 2.14 10.59
C ALA A 195 13.63 1.81 10.71
N GLU A 196 14.24 2.38 11.72
CA GLU A 196 15.54 2.01 12.26
C GLU A 196 15.32 1.68 13.72
N ASP A 197 15.87 0.57 14.21
CA ASP A 197 15.73 0.18 15.60
C ASP A 197 16.66 0.98 16.52
N GLU A 198 16.69 0.65 17.80
CA GLU A 198 17.49 1.35 18.81
C GLU A 198 19.01 1.13 18.65
N GLU A 199 19.41 0.12 17.88
CA GLU A 199 20.81 -0.14 17.52
C GLU A 199 21.23 0.57 16.23
N GLY A 200 20.26 1.21 15.53
CA GLY A 200 20.45 1.86 14.23
C GLY A 200 20.34 0.88 13.05
N GLU A 201 19.86 -0.33 13.27
CA GLU A 201 19.67 -1.31 12.22
C GLU A 201 18.39 -0.98 11.42
N PRO A 202 18.49 -0.91 10.08
CA PRO A 202 17.35 -0.59 9.25
C PRO A 202 16.36 -1.76 9.16
N LEU A 203 15.10 -1.48 9.42
CA LEU A 203 13.99 -2.41 9.27
C LEU A 203 13.19 -2.07 7.99
N PRO A 204 13.33 -2.87 6.93
CA PRO A 204 12.60 -2.66 5.69
C PRO A 204 11.09 -2.93 5.87
N PRO A 205 10.23 -2.38 4.98
CA PRO A 205 8.78 -2.50 5.09
C PRO A 205 8.27 -3.93 5.23
N GLU A 206 8.93 -4.89 4.62
CA GLU A 206 8.54 -6.29 4.68
C GLU A 206 8.81 -6.94 6.05
N GLN A 207 9.87 -6.52 6.74
CA GLN A 207 10.13 -6.94 8.13
C GLN A 207 9.12 -6.27 9.08
N LEU A 208 8.83 -4.98 8.89
CA LEU A 208 7.83 -4.26 9.67
C LEU A 208 6.43 -4.85 9.50
N LEU A 209 6.05 -5.26 8.27
CA LEU A 209 4.81 -5.98 8.04
C LEU A 209 4.78 -7.32 8.80
N THR A 210 5.92 -8.03 8.84
CA THR A 210 6.05 -9.29 9.57
C THR A 210 5.97 -9.07 11.08
N ILE A 211 6.56 -7.98 11.60
CA ILE A 211 6.44 -7.58 13.01
C ILE A 211 4.99 -7.25 13.37
N VAL A 212 4.28 -6.50 12.52
CA VAL A 212 2.86 -6.22 12.75
C VAL A 212 2.02 -7.50 12.76
N ALA A 213 2.30 -8.44 11.85
CA ALA A 213 1.63 -9.75 11.86
C ALA A 213 1.96 -10.56 13.13
N LEU A 214 3.20 -10.50 13.63
CA LEU A 214 3.59 -11.11 14.90
C LEU A 214 2.77 -10.54 16.06
N ILE A 215 2.66 -9.20 16.14
CA ILE A 215 1.86 -8.51 17.17
C ILE A 215 0.40 -8.99 17.13
N GLU A 216 -0.18 -9.12 15.94
CA GLU A 216 -1.55 -9.63 15.80
C GLU A 216 -1.70 -11.07 16.32
N TYR A 217 -0.73 -11.95 16.05
CA TYR A 217 -0.74 -13.31 16.57
C TYR A 217 -0.52 -13.34 18.09
N GLU A 218 0.38 -12.54 18.64
CA GLU A 218 0.58 -12.40 20.10
C GLU A 218 -0.69 -11.89 20.81
N ASP A 219 -1.47 -11.04 20.15
CA ASP A 219 -2.77 -10.57 20.66
C ASP A 219 -3.93 -11.54 20.40
N GLY A 220 -3.65 -12.74 19.91
CA GLY A 220 -4.61 -13.82 19.76
C GLY A 220 -5.38 -13.86 18.44
N ALA A 221 -4.92 -13.14 17.41
CA ALA A 221 -5.52 -13.24 16.08
C ALA A 221 -5.32 -14.66 15.51
N GLY A 222 -6.40 -15.39 15.26
CA GLY A 222 -6.32 -16.70 14.63
C GLY A 222 -5.93 -16.67 13.16
N ARG A 223 -6.26 -15.57 12.46
CA ARG A 223 -5.96 -15.36 11.04
C ARG A 223 -5.60 -13.91 10.76
N VAL A 224 -4.51 -13.69 10.03
CA VAL A 224 -4.04 -12.36 9.59
C VAL A 224 -4.05 -12.31 8.07
N ALA A 225 -4.74 -11.33 7.49
CA ALA A 225 -4.79 -11.15 6.05
C ALA A 225 -3.64 -10.24 5.59
N VAL A 226 -2.91 -10.68 4.56
CA VAL A 226 -1.74 -9.97 4.03
C VAL A 226 -1.76 -9.95 2.50
N PRO A 227 -1.05 -9.02 1.84
CA PRO A 227 -0.88 -9.05 0.39
C PRO A 227 -0.26 -10.36 -0.09
N ASP A 228 -0.58 -10.78 -1.32
CA ASP A 228 0.00 -11.99 -1.91
C ASP A 228 1.53 -12.02 -1.92
N ALA A 229 2.13 -10.85 -2.15
CA ALA A 229 3.57 -10.67 -2.18
C ALA A 229 4.20 -10.46 -0.79
N ALA A 230 3.43 -10.58 0.29
CA ALA A 230 3.97 -10.49 1.64
C ALA A 230 4.94 -11.66 1.94
N PRO A 231 5.94 -11.47 2.83
CA PRO A 231 6.94 -12.49 3.15
C PRO A 231 6.32 -13.82 3.56
N ALA A 232 6.97 -14.92 3.16
CA ALA A 232 6.62 -16.27 3.60
C ALA A 232 6.93 -16.49 5.09
N ALA A 233 7.79 -15.66 5.65
CA ALA A 233 8.05 -15.62 7.09
C ALA A 233 6.75 -15.47 7.90
N ILE A 234 5.73 -14.79 7.37
CA ILE A 234 4.40 -14.65 8.02
C ILE A 234 3.69 -16.00 8.09
N ASP A 235 3.80 -16.86 7.07
CA ASP A 235 3.22 -18.21 7.10
C ASP A 235 3.91 -19.07 8.20
N THR A 236 5.22 -18.87 8.38
CA THR A 236 5.98 -19.55 9.46
C THR A 236 5.55 -19.07 10.84
N LEU A 237 5.37 -17.76 11.01
CA LEU A 237 4.81 -17.19 12.25
C LEU A 237 3.41 -17.74 12.54
N ALA A 238 2.52 -17.70 11.57
CA ALA A 238 1.15 -18.20 11.68
C ALA A 238 1.11 -19.64 12.19
N ALA A 239 1.97 -20.51 11.63
CA ALA A 239 2.08 -21.90 12.06
C ALA A 239 2.56 -22.03 13.53
N GLY A 240 3.49 -21.19 13.97
CA GLY A 240 4.00 -21.15 15.35
C GLY A 240 2.93 -20.74 16.37
N TYR A 241 1.98 -19.92 15.97
CA TYR A 241 0.85 -19.48 16.80
C TYR A 241 -0.45 -20.28 16.54
N HIS A 242 -0.37 -21.43 15.87
CA HIS A 242 -1.53 -22.25 15.47
C HIS A 242 -2.60 -21.45 14.68
N GLY A 243 -2.18 -20.41 13.99
CA GLY A 243 -3.01 -19.52 13.19
C GLY A 243 -2.84 -19.73 11.69
N GLY A 244 -3.33 -18.79 10.90
CA GLY A 244 -3.24 -18.80 9.43
C GLY A 244 -2.95 -17.43 8.84
N ALA A 245 -2.17 -17.39 7.74
CA ALA A 245 -2.01 -16.21 6.92
C ALA A 245 -2.94 -16.31 5.70
N LEU A 246 -3.86 -15.35 5.55
CA LEU A 246 -4.74 -15.24 4.41
C LEU A 246 -4.11 -14.34 3.35
N ARG A 247 -4.04 -14.78 2.10
CA ARG A 247 -3.46 -14.04 0.98
C ARG A 247 -4.55 -13.39 0.12
N LEU A 248 -4.48 -12.06 -0.07
CA LEU A 248 -5.55 -11.28 -0.71
C LEU A 248 -6.00 -11.81 -2.07
N GLY A 249 -5.09 -12.17 -2.95
CA GLY A 249 -5.45 -12.65 -4.29
C GLY A 249 -5.83 -14.13 -4.36
N ARG A 250 -5.57 -14.89 -3.30
CA ARG A 250 -5.78 -16.34 -3.26
C ARG A 250 -6.99 -16.75 -2.42
N ASP A 251 -7.13 -16.14 -1.24
CA ASP A 251 -8.07 -16.61 -0.22
C ASP A 251 -9.41 -15.85 -0.25
N GLY A 252 -9.65 -15.09 -1.33
CA GLY A 252 -10.94 -14.53 -1.72
C GLY A 252 -11.55 -13.51 -0.75
N PRO A 253 -12.90 -13.45 -0.66
CA PRO A 253 -13.59 -12.40 0.09
C PRO A 253 -13.27 -12.37 1.58
N GLU A 254 -12.91 -13.51 2.19
CA GLU A 254 -12.52 -13.55 3.60
C GLU A 254 -11.23 -12.78 3.82
N ALA A 255 -10.22 -12.98 2.96
CA ALA A 255 -8.96 -12.25 3.04
C ALA A 255 -9.18 -10.74 2.84
N GLU A 256 -10.02 -10.36 1.88
CA GLU A 256 -10.36 -8.96 1.63
C GLU A 256 -11.06 -8.30 2.83
N ALA A 257 -12.01 -8.98 3.46
CA ALA A 257 -12.72 -8.49 4.63
C ALA A 257 -11.75 -8.29 5.80
N ARG A 258 -10.94 -9.31 6.12
CA ARG A 258 -9.96 -9.23 7.21
C ARG A 258 -8.88 -8.17 6.97
N TYR A 259 -8.40 -8.02 5.74
CA TYR A 259 -7.44 -6.98 5.39
C TYR A 259 -8.03 -5.57 5.55
N GLY A 260 -9.31 -5.41 5.26
CA GLY A 260 -10.03 -4.16 5.51
C GLY A 260 -10.12 -3.79 6.99
N GLU A 261 -10.24 -4.78 7.89
CA GLU A 261 -10.33 -4.59 9.33
C GLU A 261 -9.00 -4.13 9.97
N LEU A 262 -7.84 -4.43 9.33
CA LEU A 262 -6.50 -4.23 9.87
C LEU A 262 -5.72 -3.14 9.11
N PRO A 263 -6.00 -1.85 9.33
CA PRO A 263 -5.37 -0.76 8.58
C PRO A 263 -3.85 -0.72 8.75
N TRP A 264 -3.30 -1.18 9.86
CA TRP A 264 -1.87 -1.24 10.11
C TRP A 264 -1.09 -2.23 9.21
N LEU A 265 -1.77 -3.08 8.45
CA LEU A 265 -1.15 -3.92 7.42
C LEU A 265 -0.99 -3.20 6.06
N ARG A 266 -1.60 -2.02 5.89
CA ARG A 266 -1.65 -1.28 4.62
C ARG A 266 -1.33 0.21 4.70
N ASP A 267 -1.13 0.73 5.90
CA ASP A 267 -0.95 2.16 6.17
C ASP A 267 0.17 2.36 7.19
N ALA A 268 1.12 3.22 6.86
CA ALA A 268 2.32 3.44 7.67
C ALA A 268 2.03 4.07 9.04
N LEU A 269 1.06 5.01 9.12
CA LEU A 269 0.69 5.61 10.39
C LEU A 269 0.13 4.59 11.36
N PHE A 270 -0.84 3.82 10.88
CA PHE A 270 -1.45 2.77 11.68
C PHE A 270 -0.44 1.70 12.09
N ALA A 271 0.46 1.31 11.18
CA ALA A 271 1.52 0.35 11.47
C ALA A 271 2.46 0.86 12.58
N ALA A 272 2.93 2.10 12.47
CA ALA A 272 3.80 2.69 13.49
C ALA A 272 3.10 2.83 14.84
N CYS A 273 1.85 3.31 14.85
CA CYS A 273 1.06 3.41 16.07
C CYS A 273 0.83 2.03 16.71
N ARG A 274 0.57 0.99 15.90
CA ARG A 274 0.37 -0.38 16.37
C ARG A 274 1.63 -0.96 17.01
N ILE A 275 2.79 -0.78 16.37
CA ILE A 275 4.10 -1.16 16.92
C ILE A 275 4.38 -0.40 18.21
N CYS A 276 4.26 0.94 18.22
CA CYS A 276 4.54 1.75 19.40
C CYS A 276 3.58 1.45 20.56
N ALA A 277 2.30 1.17 20.29
CA ALA A 277 1.35 0.73 21.31
C ALA A 277 1.81 -0.58 21.95
N HIS A 278 2.23 -1.57 21.16
CA HIS A 278 2.75 -2.83 21.66
C HIS A 278 4.03 -2.64 22.50
N LEU A 279 5.00 -1.87 22.00
CA LEU A 279 6.23 -1.56 22.73
C LEU A 279 5.94 -0.82 24.07
N GLY A 280 4.99 0.13 24.05
CA GLY A 280 4.55 0.85 25.25
C GLY A 280 3.84 -0.04 26.28
N MET A 281 3.12 -1.08 25.85
CA MET A 281 2.46 -2.04 26.74
C MET A 281 3.44 -3.07 27.31
N THR A 282 4.27 -3.64 26.48
CA THR A 282 5.19 -4.74 26.88
C THR A 282 6.46 -4.23 27.54
N GLY A 283 6.90 -3.02 27.17
CA GLY A 283 8.21 -2.50 27.55
C GLY A 283 9.37 -3.13 26.75
N GLU A 284 9.04 -3.85 25.68
CA GLU A 284 10.04 -4.39 24.76
C GLU A 284 10.70 -3.28 23.93
N ARG A 285 11.86 -3.58 23.37
CA ARG A 285 12.56 -2.74 22.39
C ARG A 285 12.21 -3.21 20.98
N LEU A 286 12.21 -2.31 20.01
CA LEU A 286 11.95 -2.64 18.61
C LEU A 286 12.98 -3.65 18.07
N HIS A 287 14.26 -3.51 18.46
CA HIS A 287 15.32 -4.49 18.18
C HIS A 287 14.96 -5.91 18.67
N GLY A 288 14.47 -6.01 19.92
CA GLY A 288 14.05 -7.29 20.50
C GLY A 288 12.87 -7.90 19.75
N LEU A 289 11.88 -7.09 19.41
CA LEU A 289 10.71 -7.51 18.64
C LEU A 289 11.11 -7.97 17.23
N ALA A 290 12.04 -7.27 16.57
CA ALA A 290 12.59 -7.67 15.29
C ALA A 290 13.36 -9.00 15.36
N GLY A 291 13.97 -9.30 16.50
CA GLY A 291 14.66 -10.58 16.73
C GLY A 291 13.74 -11.80 16.84
N LYS A 292 12.44 -11.59 17.11
CA LYS A 292 11.44 -12.68 17.22
C LYS A 292 10.93 -13.16 15.85
N ILE A 293 11.01 -12.35 14.80
CA ILE A 293 10.54 -12.76 13.47
C ILE A 293 11.53 -13.73 12.82
N PRO A 294 11.05 -14.68 12.00
CA PRO A 294 11.93 -15.54 11.21
C PRO A 294 12.88 -14.71 10.34
N ARG A 295 14.15 -15.07 10.34
CA ARG A 295 15.13 -14.37 9.47
C ARG A 295 14.87 -14.65 8.02
N PHE A 296 14.76 -13.59 7.22
CA PHE A 296 14.65 -13.65 5.77
C PHE A 296 15.31 -12.44 5.12
N VAL A 297 15.77 -12.64 3.91
CA VAL A 297 16.33 -11.59 3.04
C VAL A 297 15.54 -11.58 1.75
N LEU A 298 15.20 -10.40 1.28
CA LEU A 298 14.54 -10.19 -0.01
C LEU A 298 15.53 -9.61 -1.01
N ARG A 299 15.54 -10.18 -2.21
CA ARG A 299 16.20 -9.62 -3.40
C ARG A 299 15.17 -9.38 -4.49
N ARG A 300 15.41 -8.36 -5.30
CA ARG A 300 14.49 -7.97 -6.39
C ARG A 300 15.27 -7.86 -7.67
N ARG A 301 14.71 -8.43 -8.73
CA ARG A 301 15.23 -8.30 -10.09
C ARG A 301 14.09 -7.97 -11.04
N GLU A 302 14.37 -7.15 -12.05
CA GLU A 302 13.41 -6.80 -13.08
C GLU A 302 13.87 -7.38 -14.41
N VAL A 303 12.92 -7.94 -15.17
CA VAL A 303 13.13 -8.52 -16.48
C VAL A 303 12.21 -7.80 -17.46
N SER A 304 12.79 -7.16 -18.48
CA SER A 304 12.04 -6.57 -19.57
C SER A 304 11.65 -7.66 -20.57
N LEU A 305 10.40 -7.70 -20.96
CA LEU A 305 9.83 -8.70 -21.87
C LEU A 305 9.55 -8.08 -23.24
N ARG A 306 9.64 -8.88 -24.29
CA ARG A 306 9.23 -8.52 -25.66
C ARG A 306 7.77 -8.88 -25.91
N SER A 307 7.33 -9.97 -25.26
CA SER A 307 5.96 -10.48 -25.33
C SER A 307 5.10 -9.92 -24.21
N GLY A 308 3.82 -10.26 -24.18
CA GLY A 308 2.91 -9.88 -23.11
C GLY A 308 3.23 -10.59 -21.78
N GLN A 309 3.25 -9.85 -20.67
CA GLN A 309 3.48 -10.39 -19.33
C GLN A 309 2.60 -11.59 -19.00
N GLY A 310 1.31 -11.54 -19.36
CA GLY A 310 0.35 -12.63 -19.13
C GLY A 310 0.68 -13.92 -19.88
N GLU A 311 1.24 -13.82 -21.08
CA GLU A 311 1.66 -14.96 -21.88
C GLU A 311 2.88 -15.63 -21.26
N VAL A 312 3.89 -14.84 -20.89
CA VAL A 312 5.08 -15.34 -20.19
C VAL A 312 4.69 -16.00 -18.86
N LEU A 313 3.85 -15.35 -18.03
CA LEU A 313 3.36 -15.94 -16.79
C LEU A 313 2.58 -17.25 -17.03
N SER A 314 1.80 -17.34 -18.11
CA SER A 314 1.07 -18.57 -18.47
C SER A 314 2.01 -19.71 -18.85
N VAL A 315 3.13 -19.42 -19.54
CA VAL A 315 4.17 -20.42 -19.83
C VAL A 315 4.86 -20.85 -18.53
N LEU A 316 5.25 -19.89 -17.68
CA LEU A 316 5.93 -20.17 -16.41
C LEU A 316 5.05 -20.99 -15.46
N LEU A 317 3.74 -20.70 -15.39
CA LEU A 317 2.79 -21.48 -14.59
C LEU A 317 2.75 -22.96 -14.99
N ARG A 318 2.91 -23.26 -16.29
CA ARG A 318 2.94 -24.64 -16.80
C ARG A 318 4.28 -25.32 -16.68
N THR A 319 5.38 -24.56 -16.70
CA THR A 319 6.75 -25.11 -16.79
C THR A 319 7.53 -25.09 -15.48
N LEU A 320 7.13 -24.26 -14.53
CA LEU A 320 7.78 -24.19 -13.20
C LEU A 320 7.03 -25.08 -12.21
N PRO A 321 7.67 -26.14 -11.68
CA PRO A 321 7.04 -26.99 -10.67
C PRO A 321 6.63 -26.19 -9.43
N GLY A 322 5.41 -26.41 -8.94
CA GLY A 322 4.91 -25.76 -7.73
C GLY A 322 4.54 -24.29 -7.89
N ALA A 323 4.59 -23.73 -9.11
CA ALA A 323 4.10 -22.37 -9.36
C ALA A 323 2.58 -22.30 -9.16
N GLN A 324 2.15 -21.25 -8.46
CA GLN A 324 0.74 -20.97 -8.18
C GLN A 324 0.42 -19.51 -8.54
N PRO A 325 -0.79 -19.21 -9.02
CA PRO A 325 -1.22 -17.83 -9.22
C PRO A 325 -1.19 -17.05 -7.91
N ALA A 326 -0.69 -15.83 -7.95
CA ALA A 326 -0.63 -14.92 -6.81
C ALA A 326 -0.68 -13.45 -7.24
N GLY A 327 -1.68 -12.69 -6.83
CA GLY A 327 -1.79 -11.25 -7.06
C GLY A 327 -1.71 -10.81 -8.54
N GLY A 328 -2.15 -11.67 -9.46
CA GLY A 328 -2.01 -11.48 -10.90
C GLY A 328 -0.62 -11.78 -11.44
N GLY A 329 0.26 -12.33 -10.63
CA GLY A 329 1.54 -12.91 -10.96
C GLY A 329 1.60 -14.38 -10.54
N LEU A 330 2.80 -14.87 -10.20
CA LEU A 330 3.03 -16.24 -9.74
C LEU A 330 3.84 -16.23 -8.44
N ARG A 331 3.60 -17.24 -7.62
CA ARG A 331 4.41 -17.56 -6.45
C ARG A 331 4.78 -19.05 -6.47
N LEU A 332 6.03 -19.34 -6.12
CA LEU A 332 6.51 -20.72 -6.04
C LEU A 332 7.54 -20.87 -4.93
N ARG A 333 7.61 -22.07 -4.37
CA ARG A 333 8.69 -22.47 -3.51
C ARG A 333 9.79 -23.11 -4.36
N GLN A 334 11.02 -22.67 -4.16
CA GLN A 334 12.17 -23.21 -4.85
C GLN A 334 13.27 -23.51 -3.80
N GLY A 335 13.53 -24.78 -3.57
CA GLY A 335 14.43 -25.21 -2.50
C GLY A 335 13.98 -24.71 -1.12
N GLU A 336 14.86 -24.00 -0.42
CA GLU A 336 14.59 -23.42 0.91
C GLU A 336 14.02 -21.99 0.86
N GLY A 337 13.73 -21.47 -0.33
CA GLY A 337 13.22 -20.11 -0.47
C GLY A 337 11.92 -20.02 -1.27
N TRP A 338 11.44 -18.79 -1.40
CA TRP A 338 10.25 -18.46 -2.16
C TRP A 338 10.57 -17.46 -3.25
N VAL A 339 9.86 -17.53 -4.35
CA VAL A 339 9.92 -16.53 -5.43
C VAL A 339 8.52 -16.07 -5.75
N THR A 340 8.38 -14.75 -5.88
CA THR A 340 7.14 -14.12 -6.37
C THR A 340 7.46 -13.33 -7.63
N LEU A 341 6.74 -13.60 -8.71
CA LEU A 341 6.83 -12.91 -9.98
C LEU A 341 5.63 -11.97 -10.10
N VAL A 342 5.87 -10.67 -10.19
CA VAL A 342 4.83 -9.63 -10.19
C VAL A 342 4.90 -8.84 -11.50
N PRO A 343 3.84 -8.83 -12.33
CA PRO A 343 3.78 -7.99 -13.51
C PRO A 343 3.66 -6.52 -13.07
N LEU A 344 4.54 -5.66 -13.58
CA LEU A 344 4.45 -4.23 -13.33
C LEU A 344 3.41 -3.60 -14.26
N ALA A 345 2.51 -2.80 -13.68
CA ALA A 345 1.48 -2.11 -14.46
C ALA A 345 2.10 -1.14 -15.48
N HIS A 346 1.45 -1.02 -16.63
CA HIS A 346 1.82 -0.08 -17.71
C HIS A 346 3.26 -0.23 -18.24
N SER A 347 3.83 -1.44 -18.13
CA SER A 347 5.16 -1.75 -18.64
C SER A 347 5.24 -3.20 -19.10
N ALA A 348 6.20 -3.52 -19.95
CA ALA A 348 6.51 -4.91 -20.31
C ALA A 348 7.60 -5.47 -19.37
N VAL A 349 7.48 -5.22 -18.05
CA VAL A 349 8.47 -5.62 -17.05
C VAL A 349 7.86 -6.58 -16.04
N LEU A 350 8.55 -7.68 -15.80
CA LEU A 350 8.23 -8.63 -14.75
C LEU A 350 9.21 -8.42 -13.58
N ARG A 351 8.70 -8.10 -12.40
CA ARG A 351 9.49 -8.04 -11.18
C ARG A 351 9.52 -9.39 -10.50
N ILE A 352 10.71 -9.84 -10.18
CA ILE A 352 11.00 -11.09 -9.48
C ILE A 352 11.48 -10.73 -8.08
N VAL A 353 10.84 -11.30 -7.07
CA VAL A 353 11.18 -11.12 -5.66
C VAL A 353 11.57 -12.49 -5.11
N GLY A 354 12.84 -12.67 -4.81
CA GLY A 354 13.36 -13.85 -4.12
C GLY A 354 13.41 -13.62 -2.61
N GLU A 355 12.93 -14.56 -1.85
CA GLU A 355 12.96 -14.60 -0.37
C GLU A 355 13.69 -15.84 0.09
N ALA A 356 14.75 -15.66 0.89
CA ALA A 356 15.54 -16.75 1.44
C ALA A 356 16.20 -16.35 2.77
N ARG A 357 16.90 -17.29 3.42
CA ARG A 357 17.63 -17.02 4.66
C ARG A 357 18.92 -16.23 4.45
N SER A 358 19.50 -16.27 3.24
CA SER A 358 20.70 -15.51 2.89
C SER A 358 20.49 -14.67 1.63
N ALA A 359 21.34 -13.65 1.47
CA ALA A 359 21.30 -12.75 0.33
C ALA A 359 21.69 -13.47 -0.97
N GLU A 360 22.68 -14.37 -0.87
CA GLU A 360 23.19 -15.15 -1.99
C GLU A 360 22.09 -16.07 -2.53
N LEU A 361 21.42 -16.82 -1.65
CA LEU A 361 20.33 -17.70 -2.05
C LEU A 361 19.15 -16.94 -2.63
N ALA A 362 18.79 -15.79 -2.07
CA ALA A 362 17.72 -14.94 -2.60
C ALA A 362 18.07 -14.42 -4.00
N GLU A 363 19.34 -14.05 -4.24
CA GLU A 363 19.80 -13.61 -5.58
C GLU A 363 19.82 -14.78 -6.58
N GLU A 364 20.27 -15.96 -6.18
CA GLU A 364 20.24 -17.16 -7.04
C GLU A 364 18.82 -17.51 -7.46
N LEU A 365 17.85 -17.42 -6.55
CA LEU A 365 16.44 -17.63 -6.84
C LEU A 365 15.91 -16.62 -7.86
N CYS A 366 16.26 -15.32 -7.67
CA CYS A 366 15.91 -14.29 -8.63
C CYS A 366 16.53 -14.55 -10.01
N ALA A 367 17.82 -14.93 -10.05
CA ALA A 367 18.54 -15.22 -11.29
C ALA A 367 17.96 -16.45 -12.01
N PHE A 368 17.61 -17.49 -11.27
CA PHE A 368 16.95 -18.67 -11.83
C PHE A 368 15.63 -18.31 -12.51
N CYS A 369 14.73 -17.63 -11.79
CA CYS A 369 13.44 -17.26 -12.35
C CYS A 369 13.54 -16.22 -13.47
N ALA A 370 14.55 -15.34 -13.45
CA ALA A 370 14.82 -14.39 -14.53
C ALA A 370 15.18 -15.12 -15.83
N ARG A 371 16.10 -16.09 -15.78
CA ARG A 371 16.44 -16.92 -16.95
C ARG A 371 15.23 -17.65 -17.50
N ARG A 372 14.42 -18.25 -16.63
CA ARG A 372 13.19 -18.96 -17.05
C ARG A 372 12.17 -18.02 -17.70
N ALA A 373 12.04 -16.77 -17.19
CA ALA A 373 11.18 -15.77 -17.81
C ALA A 373 11.68 -15.33 -19.19
N GLU A 374 12.99 -15.09 -19.32
CA GLU A 374 13.64 -14.77 -20.60
C GLU A 374 13.54 -15.90 -21.63
N GLU A 375 13.66 -17.17 -21.18
CA GLU A 375 13.47 -18.35 -22.05
C GLU A 375 12.02 -18.44 -22.54
N ALA A 376 11.06 -18.24 -21.63
CA ALA A 376 9.65 -18.25 -21.98
C ALA A 376 9.30 -17.11 -22.96
N ASP A 377 9.86 -15.91 -22.74
CA ASP A 377 9.65 -14.75 -23.60
C ASP A 377 10.22 -14.96 -25.01
N ARG A 378 11.40 -15.57 -25.11
CA ARG A 378 12.02 -15.91 -26.43
C ARG A 378 11.24 -16.95 -27.21
N GLY A 379 10.52 -17.84 -26.54
CA GLY A 379 9.67 -18.84 -27.15
C GLY A 379 8.30 -18.33 -27.61
N LEU A 380 7.95 -17.09 -27.35
CA LEU A 380 6.70 -16.46 -27.73
C LEU A 380 6.89 -15.50 -28.93
N PRO A 381 5.87 -15.32 -29.79
CA PRO A 381 5.93 -14.35 -30.87
C PRO A 381 6.04 -12.91 -30.32
N GLU A 382 6.80 -12.07 -31.01
CA GLU A 382 6.87 -10.64 -30.73
C GLU A 382 5.50 -9.98 -30.99
N LYS A 383 5.08 -9.09 -30.10
CA LYS A 383 3.85 -8.28 -30.24
C LYS A 383 4.14 -6.88 -30.70
#